data_862f50bbccdceaed74abed3c7ddb23af
#
_entry.id   862f50bbccdceaed74abed3c7ddb23af
#
_cell.length_a   1.000
_cell.length_b   1.000
_cell.length_c   1.000
_cell.angle_alpha   90.00
_cell.angle_beta   90.00
_cell.angle_gamma   90.00
#
_symmetry.space_group_name_H-M   'P 1'
#
loop_
_entity.id
_entity.type
_entity.pdbx_description
1 polymer ?
#
loop_
_entity_poly.entity_id
_entity_poly.type
_entity_poly.pdbx_seq_one_letter_code
_entity_poly.pdbx_strand_id
1 'polypeptide(L)'
;MILLFIYTSLNIYLIQASNFFINYVPIIEKTLLTSILSFSLLVTVVSLFFKIFIPLKIRFIHIFYGGLVTSFSWFVLSNTFGSFTYISEYYGIFFGGMRGLFISLIWLYLNTAALLIGAEVIAAFHKKEILLIKTLFTIKNIHRHPIHKRLMEYFGQHLKKDTIIFTDGENDQKLFFVIEGEIGVVKNGKVVETITAGQYFGEQSLINKVPRAASTFVISDWARIIVLPKKEMRQLLKEDNHIAMEFLQRMAKKLHAV
;
A
#
# COMPACT_ATOMS: atom_id res chain seq x y z
N MET A 1 -19.32 -16.99 5.10
CA MET A 1 -20.42 -17.22 6.08
C MET A 1 -20.28 -16.28 7.28
N ILE A 2 -19.23 -16.38 8.11
CA ILE A 2 -19.05 -15.56 9.33
C ILE A 2 -19.14 -14.05 9.05
N LEU A 3 -18.47 -13.56 8.01
CA LEU A 3 -18.44 -12.15 7.65
C LEU A 3 -19.80 -11.59 7.24
N LEU A 4 -20.58 -12.37 6.47
CA LEU A 4 -21.95 -12.03 6.11
C LEU A 4 -22.87 -12.05 7.35
N PHE A 5 -22.68 -13.00 8.26
CA PHE A 5 -23.45 -13.07 9.50
C PHE A 5 -23.15 -11.85 10.39
N ILE A 6 -21.90 -11.47 10.56
CA ILE A 6 -21.50 -10.24 11.29
C ILE A 6 -22.13 -9.02 10.65
N TYR A 7 -22.04 -8.89 9.33
CA TYR A 7 -22.62 -7.76 8.60
C TYR A 7 -24.13 -7.69 8.78
N THR A 8 -24.86 -8.80 8.58
CA THR A 8 -26.33 -8.83 8.71
C THR A 8 -26.78 -8.50 10.13
N SER A 9 -26.11 -9.03 11.14
CA SER A 9 -26.42 -8.73 12.54
C SER A 9 -26.21 -7.24 12.84
N LEU A 10 -25.07 -6.67 12.46
CA LEU A 10 -24.78 -5.24 12.66
C LEU A 10 -25.73 -4.35 11.86
N ASN A 11 -26.12 -4.76 10.65
CA ASN A 11 -27.02 -3.99 9.81
C ASN A 11 -28.44 -3.89 10.42
N ILE A 12 -28.94 -4.94 11.06
CA ILE A 12 -30.22 -4.91 11.79
C ILE A 12 -30.19 -3.84 12.88
N TYR A 13 -29.13 -3.83 13.70
CA TYR A 13 -28.98 -2.81 14.75
C TYR A 13 -28.85 -1.40 14.18
N LEU A 14 -28.13 -1.24 13.05
CA LEU A 14 -27.98 0.04 12.38
C LEU A 14 -29.32 0.58 11.84
N ILE A 15 -30.14 -0.29 11.24
CA ILE A 15 -31.51 0.08 10.80
C ILE A 15 -32.36 0.53 11.95
N GLN A 16 -32.31 -0.18 13.09
CA GLN A 16 -33.07 0.19 14.31
C GLN A 16 -32.59 1.55 14.85
N ALA A 17 -31.26 1.77 14.92
CA ALA A 17 -30.71 3.05 15.35
C ALA A 17 -31.04 4.19 14.38
N SER A 18 -31.02 3.96 13.08
CA SER A 18 -31.37 4.97 12.07
C SER A 18 -32.82 5.42 12.20
N ASN A 19 -33.73 4.51 12.55
CA ASN A 19 -35.13 4.85 12.80
C ASN A 19 -35.33 5.80 14.01
N PHE A 20 -34.42 5.71 14.99
CA PHE A 20 -34.43 6.62 16.14
C PHE A 20 -33.94 8.02 15.75
N PHE A 21 -32.86 8.10 14.97
CA PHE A 21 -32.26 9.38 14.57
C PHE A 21 -33.08 10.15 13.53
N ILE A 22 -33.81 9.47 12.65
CA ILE A 22 -34.61 10.12 11.58
C ILE A 22 -35.76 10.97 12.13
N ASN A 23 -36.24 10.68 13.33
CA ASN A 23 -37.23 11.52 13.96
C ASN A 23 -36.70 12.93 14.29
N TYR A 24 -35.39 13.14 14.30
CA TYR A 24 -34.74 14.41 14.58
C TYR A 24 -34.19 15.13 13.32
N VAL A 25 -34.14 14.48 12.16
CA VAL A 25 -33.57 15.05 10.92
C VAL A 25 -34.48 14.77 9.72
N PRO A 26 -35.51 15.58 9.49
CA PRO A 26 -36.53 15.32 8.46
C PRO A 26 -36.11 15.61 7.02
N ILE A 27 -34.86 16.05 6.77
CA ILE A 27 -34.42 16.60 5.47
C ILE A 27 -33.95 15.51 4.49
N ILE A 28 -33.61 14.30 4.94
CA ILE A 28 -33.06 13.24 4.09
C ILE A 28 -34.08 12.11 3.97
N GLU A 29 -34.33 11.68 2.73
CA GLU A 29 -35.20 10.53 2.47
C GLU A 29 -34.67 9.28 3.22
N LYS A 30 -35.51 8.70 4.08
CA LYS A 30 -35.16 7.60 4.98
C LYS A 30 -34.42 6.45 4.28
N THR A 31 -34.87 6.13 3.08
CA THR A 31 -34.33 5.03 2.26
C THR A 31 -32.88 5.29 1.84
N LEU A 32 -32.58 6.52 1.43
CA LEU A 32 -31.21 6.89 1.03
C LEU A 32 -30.23 6.86 2.21
N LEU A 33 -30.64 7.42 3.35
CA LEU A 33 -29.80 7.43 4.55
C LEU A 33 -29.45 6.01 5.02
N THR A 34 -30.45 5.13 5.13
CA THR A 34 -30.23 3.74 5.53
C THR A 34 -29.34 2.98 4.55
N SER A 35 -29.51 3.21 3.23
CA SER A 35 -28.68 2.57 2.21
C SER A 35 -27.21 3.00 2.28
N ILE A 36 -26.94 4.29 2.48
CA ILE A 36 -25.59 4.83 2.64
C ILE A 36 -24.93 4.28 3.90
N LEU A 37 -25.66 4.26 5.03
CA LEU A 37 -25.14 3.73 6.29
C LEU A 37 -24.84 2.23 6.18
N SER A 38 -25.72 1.44 5.57
CA SER A 38 -25.53 0.00 5.36
C SER A 38 -24.35 -0.30 4.46
N PHE A 39 -24.17 0.49 3.39
CA PHE A 39 -23.01 0.35 2.50
C PHE A 39 -21.69 0.74 3.20
N SER A 40 -21.70 1.83 3.97
CA SER A 40 -20.53 2.26 4.76
C SER A 40 -20.16 1.21 5.82
N LEU A 41 -21.14 0.60 6.49
CA LEU A 41 -20.92 -0.50 7.41
C LEU A 41 -20.28 -1.70 6.72
N LEU A 42 -20.80 -2.07 5.54
CA LEU A 42 -20.24 -3.17 4.74
C LEU A 42 -18.79 -2.94 4.39
N VAL A 43 -18.43 -1.75 3.86
CA VAL A 43 -17.06 -1.36 3.54
C VAL A 43 -16.16 -1.46 4.78
N THR A 44 -16.65 -1.01 5.94
CA THR A 44 -15.90 -1.06 7.20
C THR A 44 -15.62 -2.49 7.63
N VAL A 45 -16.64 -3.35 7.65
CA VAL A 45 -16.51 -4.77 8.03
C VAL A 45 -15.55 -5.51 7.10
N VAL A 46 -15.67 -5.32 5.78
CA VAL A 46 -14.78 -5.94 4.80
C VAL A 46 -13.35 -5.43 4.93
N SER A 47 -13.16 -4.13 5.16
CA SER A 47 -11.84 -3.55 5.37
C SER A 47 -11.17 -4.08 6.64
N LEU A 48 -11.92 -4.23 7.73
CA LEU A 48 -11.42 -4.85 8.97
C LEU A 48 -11.05 -6.32 8.74
N PHE A 49 -11.86 -7.06 7.99
CA PHE A 49 -11.57 -8.43 7.61
C PHE A 49 -10.22 -8.50 6.87
N PHE A 50 -10.01 -7.71 5.83
CA PHE A 50 -8.73 -7.68 5.12
C PHE A 50 -7.57 -7.30 6.04
N LYS A 51 -7.75 -6.34 6.95
CA LYS A 51 -6.72 -5.93 7.89
C LYS A 51 -6.28 -7.06 8.83
N ILE A 52 -7.22 -7.92 9.25
CA ILE A 52 -6.94 -9.06 10.15
C ILE A 52 -6.28 -10.20 9.39
N PHE A 53 -6.78 -10.52 8.20
CA PHE A 53 -6.33 -11.71 7.44
C PHE A 53 -5.09 -11.47 6.58
N ILE A 54 -4.77 -10.23 6.22
CA ILE A 54 -3.55 -9.94 5.46
C ILE A 54 -2.40 -9.65 6.45
N PRO A 55 -1.41 -10.55 6.61
CA PRO A 55 -0.34 -10.45 7.61
C PRO A 55 0.71 -9.38 7.27
N LEU A 56 0.56 -8.68 6.14
CA LEU A 56 1.46 -7.63 5.69
C LEU A 56 1.15 -6.28 6.35
N LYS A 57 2.18 -5.49 6.65
CA LYS A 57 2.03 -4.10 7.14
C LYS A 57 1.69 -3.18 5.96
N ILE A 58 0.45 -3.23 5.49
CA ILE A 58 -0.06 -2.41 4.38
C ILE A 58 -0.67 -1.12 4.94
N ARG A 59 -0.58 -0.01 4.19
CA ARG A 59 -1.23 1.26 4.54
C ARG A 59 -2.75 1.06 4.54
N PHE A 60 -3.42 1.58 5.56
CA PHE A 60 -4.87 1.43 5.73
C PHE A 60 -5.67 1.89 4.51
N ILE A 61 -5.19 2.91 3.81
CA ILE A 61 -5.83 3.43 2.61
C ILE A 61 -5.95 2.39 1.48
N HIS A 62 -4.94 1.52 1.29
CA HIS A 62 -4.99 0.45 0.28
C HIS A 62 -6.01 -0.63 0.67
N ILE A 63 -6.09 -0.96 1.97
CA ILE A 63 -7.09 -1.89 2.52
C ILE A 63 -8.49 -1.34 2.31
N PHE A 64 -8.68 -0.04 2.53
CA PHE A 64 -9.96 0.64 2.32
C PHE A 64 -10.41 0.57 0.85
N TYR A 65 -9.52 0.82 -0.12
CA TYR A 65 -9.85 0.68 -1.54
C TYR A 65 -10.22 -0.76 -1.92
N GLY A 66 -9.51 -1.76 -1.43
CA GLY A 66 -9.87 -3.16 -1.64
C GLY A 66 -11.22 -3.51 -1.02
N GLY A 67 -11.48 -3.03 0.22
CA GLY A 67 -12.77 -3.16 0.88
C GLY A 67 -13.91 -2.52 0.09
N LEU A 68 -13.68 -1.34 -0.47
CA LEU A 68 -14.66 -0.62 -1.29
C LEU A 68 -14.98 -1.39 -2.57
N VAL A 69 -13.98 -1.91 -3.28
CA VAL A 69 -14.18 -2.72 -4.51
C VAL A 69 -14.96 -3.99 -4.20
N THR A 70 -14.60 -4.71 -3.14
CA THR A 70 -15.34 -5.92 -2.71
C THR A 70 -16.78 -5.60 -2.36
N SER A 71 -17.01 -4.55 -1.56
CA SER A 71 -18.36 -4.16 -1.12
C SER A 71 -19.22 -3.71 -2.30
N PHE A 72 -18.64 -2.98 -3.25
CA PHE A 72 -19.33 -2.60 -4.48
C PHE A 72 -19.68 -3.82 -5.34
N SER A 73 -18.75 -4.78 -5.48
CA SER A 73 -19.01 -6.04 -6.19
C SER A 73 -20.14 -6.81 -5.54
N TRP A 74 -20.18 -6.91 -4.21
CA TRP A 74 -21.27 -7.57 -3.48
C TRP A 74 -22.60 -6.84 -3.62
N PHE A 75 -22.59 -5.50 -3.63
CA PHE A 75 -23.80 -4.70 -3.88
C PHE A 75 -24.38 -5.00 -5.26
N VAL A 76 -23.54 -5.03 -6.30
CA VAL A 76 -23.98 -5.38 -7.67
C VAL A 76 -24.50 -6.82 -7.72
N LEU A 77 -23.76 -7.79 -7.16
CA LEU A 77 -24.18 -9.19 -7.10
C LEU A 77 -25.52 -9.35 -6.40
N SER A 78 -25.74 -8.70 -5.27
CA SER A 78 -27.00 -8.78 -4.52
C SER A 78 -28.19 -8.29 -5.32
N ASN A 79 -28.03 -7.17 -6.04
CA ASN A 79 -29.09 -6.63 -6.90
C ASN A 79 -29.38 -7.51 -8.13
N THR A 80 -28.33 -8.15 -8.68
CA THR A 80 -28.47 -9.01 -9.87
C THR A 80 -29.00 -10.41 -9.52
N PHE A 81 -28.79 -10.87 -8.27
CA PHE A 81 -29.15 -12.21 -7.85
C PHE A 81 -30.65 -12.51 -7.94
N GLY A 82 -31.50 -11.52 -7.67
CA GLY A 82 -32.95 -11.66 -7.85
C GLY A 82 -33.34 -12.00 -9.30
N SER A 83 -32.72 -11.32 -10.26
CA SER A 83 -32.93 -11.62 -11.71
C SER A 83 -32.40 -13.00 -12.07
N PHE A 84 -31.28 -13.41 -11.50
CA PHE A 84 -30.70 -14.74 -11.73
C PHE A 84 -31.59 -15.87 -11.20
N THR A 85 -32.20 -15.72 -10.02
CA THR A 85 -33.14 -16.71 -9.47
C THR A 85 -34.38 -16.84 -10.33
N TYR A 86 -34.90 -15.72 -10.89
CA TYR A 86 -36.02 -15.73 -11.82
C TYR A 86 -35.72 -16.49 -13.11
N ILE A 87 -34.57 -16.24 -13.72
CA ILE A 87 -34.12 -16.98 -14.94
C ILE A 87 -33.95 -18.48 -14.62
N SER A 88 -33.45 -18.83 -13.44
CA SER A 88 -33.25 -20.21 -13.03
C SER A 88 -34.58 -21.01 -12.89
N GLU A 89 -35.73 -20.34 -12.78
CA GLU A 89 -37.04 -21.02 -12.79
C GLU A 89 -37.28 -21.72 -14.11
N TYR A 90 -36.86 -21.16 -15.22
CA TYR A 90 -36.94 -21.76 -16.54
C TYR A 90 -36.14 -23.08 -16.68
N TYR A 91 -35.02 -23.19 -15.97
CA TYR A 91 -34.13 -24.35 -15.97
C TYR A 91 -34.52 -25.40 -14.91
N GLY A 92 -35.53 -25.15 -14.09
CA GLY A 92 -35.98 -26.03 -13.02
C GLY A 92 -36.36 -27.44 -13.51
N ILE A 93 -36.82 -27.55 -14.75
CA ILE A 93 -37.17 -28.83 -15.38
C ILE A 93 -35.94 -29.75 -15.53
N PHE A 94 -34.76 -29.19 -15.80
CA PHE A 94 -33.52 -29.94 -16.00
C PHE A 94 -32.80 -30.29 -14.69
N PHE A 95 -32.84 -29.44 -13.69
CA PHE A 95 -32.08 -29.59 -12.44
C PHE A 95 -32.90 -30.20 -11.28
N GLY A 96 -34.23 -30.30 -11.40
CA GLY A 96 -35.12 -30.88 -10.39
C GLY A 96 -34.87 -30.33 -8.97
N GLY A 97 -34.86 -31.23 -7.99
CA GLY A 97 -34.61 -30.88 -6.59
C GLY A 97 -33.21 -30.36 -6.26
N MET A 98 -32.23 -30.54 -7.15
CA MET A 98 -30.84 -30.07 -6.96
C MET A 98 -30.63 -28.60 -7.34
N ARG A 99 -31.62 -27.92 -7.91
CA ARG A 99 -31.55 -26.50 -8.33
C ARG A 99 -31.01 -25.59 -7.23
N GLY A 100 -31.55 -25.74 -6.02
CA GLY A 100 -31.12 -24.90 -4.88
C GLY A 100 -29.63 -25.04 -4.53
N LEU A 101 -29.09 -26.25 -4.67
CA LEU A 101 -27.67 -26.52 -4.44
C LEU A 101 -26.79 -25.82 -5.49
N PHE A 102 -27.14 -25.91 -6.77
CA PHE A 102 -26.40 -25.24 -7.85
C PHE A 102 -26.40 -23.72 -7.70
N ILE A 103 -27.56 -23.13 -7.41
CA ILE A 103 -27.70 -21.69 -7.17
C ILE A 103 -26.82 -21.26 -5.98
N SER A 104 -26.85 -22.03 -4.87
CA SER A 104 -26.04 -21.74 -3.68
C SER A 104 -24.54 -21.84 -3.96
N LEU A 105 -24.11 -22.80 -4.75
CA LEU A 105 -22.71 -22.95 -5.14
C LEU A 105 -22.23 -21.79 -6.03
N ILE A 106 -23.03 -21.40 -7.03
CA ILE A 106 -22.73 -20.25 -7.88
C ILE A 106 -22.67 -18.96 -7.03
N TRP A 107 -23.60 -18.78 -6.13
CA TRP A 107 -23.62 -17.62 -5.21
C TRP A 107 -22.37 -17.59 -4.34
N LEU A 108 -22.00 -18.73 -3.74
CA LEU A 108 -20.78 -18.84 -2.94
C LEU A 108 -19.51 -18.53 -3.75
N TYR A 109 -19.44 -19.06 -4.98
CA TYR A 109 -18.33 -18.80 -5.90
C TYR A 109 -18.19 -17.33 -6.23
N LEU A 110 -19.28 -16.65 -6.62
CA LEU A 110 -19.27 -15.23 -6.97
C LEU A 110 -18.88 -14.33 -5.80
N ASN A 111 -19.37 -14.64 -4.60
CA ASN A 111 -18.99 -13.90 -3.38
C ASN A 111 -17.51 -14.07 -3.04
N THR A 112 -16.97 -15.27 -3.20
CA THR A 112 -15.56 -15.55 -2.99
C THR A 112 -14.69 -14.86 -4.04
N ALA A 113 -15.11 -14.88 -5.31
CA ALA A 113 -14.42 -14.17 -6.39
C ALA A 113 -14.35 -12.66 -6.13
N ALA A 114 -15.43 -12.05 -5.63
CA ALA A 114 -15.44 -10.63 -5.26
C ALA A 114 -14.42 -10.32 -4.14
N LEU A 115 -14.28 -11.19 -3.13
CA LEU A 115 -13.24 -11.07 -2.09
C LEU A 115 -11.83 -11.16 -2.68
N LEU A 116 -11.60 -12.11 -3.59
CA LEU A 116 -10.29 -12.27 -4.23
C LEU A 116 -9.92 -11.05 -5.08
N ILE A 117 -10.87 -10.47 -5.83
CA ILE A 117 -10.67 -9.23 -6.59
C ILE A 117 -10.26 -8.09 -5.65
N GLY A 118 -10.95 -7.92 -4.51
CA GLY A 118 -10.57 -6.91 -3.52
C GLY A 118 -9.17 -7.12 -2.94
N ALA A 119 -8.79 -8.36 -2.64
CA ALA A 119 -7.44 -8.70 -2.19
C ALA A 119 -6.38 -8.40 -3.25
N GLU A 120 -6.65 -8.68 -4.54
CA GLU A 120 -5.76 -8.37 -5.65
C GLU A 120 -5.56 -6.85 -5.83
N VAL A 121 -6.63 -6.05 -5.65
CA VAL A 121 -6.53 -4.59 -5.65
C VAL A 121 -5.58 -4.10 -4.54
N ILE A 122 -5.69 -4.65 -3.32
CA ILE A 122 -4.78 -4.32 -2.21
C ILE A 122 -3.34 -4.68 -2.57
N ALA A 123 -3.13 -5.88 -3.13
CA ALA A 123 -1.81 -6.35 -3.55
C ALA A 123 -1.22 -5.48 -4.67
N ALA A 124 -2.01 -5.08 -5.65
CA ALA A 124 -1.59 -4.20 -6.75
C ALA A 124 -1.12 -2.82 -6.26
N PHE A 125 -1.86 -2.22 -5.33
CA PHE A 125 -1.44 -0.94 -4.72
C PHE A 125 -0.16 -1.08 -3.91
N HIS A 126 -0.01 -2.15 -3.14
CA HIS A 126 1.20 -2.41 -2.38
C HIS A 126 2.42 -2.67 -3.29
N LYS A 127 2.27 -3.47 -4.32
CA LYS A 127 3.31 -3.78 -5.30
C LYS A 127 3.78 -2.55 -6.07
N LYS A 128 2.90 -1.59 -6.32
CA LYS A 128 3.24 -0.34 -7.01
C LYS A 128 4.30 0.48 -6.28
N GLU A 129 4.26 0.57 -4.95
CA GLU A 129 5.27 1.28 -4.15
C GLU A 129 6.65 0.63 -4.29
N ILE A 130 6.72 -0.70 -4.27
CA ILE A 130 7.97 -1.45 -4.44
C ILE A 130 8.52 -1.30 -5.85
N LEU A 131 7.65 -1.33 -6.87
CA LEU A 131 8.05 -1.12 -8.27
C LEU A 131 8.63 0.27 -8.52
N LEU A 132 8.12 1.31 -7.83
CA LEU A 132 8.69 2.65 -7.88
C LEU A 132 10.12 2.68 -7.34
N ILE A 133 10.37 2.01 -6.22
CA ILE A 133 11.74 1.91 -5.66
C ILE A 133 12.66 1.11 -6.57
N LYS A 134 12.16 0.02 -7.17
CA LYS A 134 12.92 -0.79 -8.14
C LYS A 134 13.46 0.04 -9.29
N THR A 135 12.69 0.99 -9.79
CA THR A 135 13.12 1.87 -10.91
C THR A 135 14.32 2.75 -10.57
N LEU A 136 14.54 3.11 -9.29
CA LEU A 136 15.76 3.83 -8.87
C LEU A 136 17.05 3.06 -9.18
N PHE A 137 16.99 1.73 -9.08
CA PHE A 137 18.16 0.87 -9.28
C PHE A 137 18.33 0.45 -10.74
N THR A 138 17.26 0.46 -11.53
CA THR A 138 17.26 -0.03 -12.92
C THR A 138 17.56 1.09 -13.94
N ILE A 139 17.15 2.34 -13.66
CA ILE A 139 17.27 3.44 -14.63
C ILE A 139 18.55 4.25 -14.40
N LYS A 140 19.45 4.25 -15.37
CA LYS A 140 20.73 5.01 -15.30
C LYS A 140 20.57 6.54 -15.23
N ASN A 141 19.52 7.10 -15.85
CA ASN A 141 19.28 8.56 -15.93
C ASN A 141 17.89 8.92 -15.39
N ILE A 142 17.72 8.76 -14.10
CA ILE A 142 16.42 8.95 -13.44
C ILE A 142 15.90 10.39 -13.52
N HIS A 143 16.81 11.39 -13.63
CA HIS A 143 16.45 12.81 -13.71
C HIS A 143 15.56 13.19 -14.91
N ARG A 144 15.71 12.47 -16.03
CA ARG A 144 14.96 12.71 -17.28
C ARG A 144 13.71 11.84 -17.41
N HIS A 145 13.48 10.92 -16.49
CA HIS A 145 12.39 9.97 -16.60
C HIS A 145 11.10 10.49 -15.89
N PRO A 146 9.90 10.35 -16.48
CA PRO A 146 8.64 10.83 -15.88
C PRO A 146 8.34 10.24 -14.49
N ILE A 147 8.91 9.10 -14.17
CA ILE A 147 8.83 8.45 -12.86
C ILE A 147 9.51 9.26 -11.73
N HIS A 148 10.48 10.13 -12.07
CA HIS A 148 11.16 11.00 -11.12
C HIS A 148 10.15 11.83 -10.30
N LYS A 149 9.15 12.43 -10.94
CA LYS A 149 8.13 13.23 -10.26
C LYS A 149 7.36 12.40 -9.23
N ARG A 150 6.97 11.17 -9.56
CA ARG A 150 6.28 10.27 -8.64
C ARG A 150 7.14 9.81 -7.48
N LEU A 151 8.42 9.49 -7.74
CA LEU A 151 9.38 9.13 -6.70
C LEU A 151 9.59 10.26 -5.71
N MET A 152 9.71 11.50 -6.21
CA MET A 152 9.82 12.69 -5.36
C MET A 152 8.55 12.95 -4.55
N GLU A 153 7.37 12.69 -5.10
CA GLU A 153 6.09 12.84 -4.40
C GLU A 153 5.94 11.85 -3.23
N TYR A 154 6.37 10.59 -3.41
CA TYR A 154 6.21 9.53 -2.40
C TYR A 154 7.36 9.47 -1.38
N PHE A 155 8.59 9.70 -1.83
CA PHE A 155 9.80 9.46 -1.06
C PHE A 155 10.77 10.64 -1.06
N GLY A 156 10.46 11.73 -1.75
CA GLY A 156 11.34 12.86 -1.95
C GLY A 156 11.37 13.84 -0.78
N GLN A 157 12.55 14.42 -0.57
CA GLN A 157 12.75 15.58 0.31
C GLN A 157 13.55 16.65 -0.41
N HIS A 158 13.16 17.91 -0.19
CA HIS A 158 13.88 19.09 -0.62
C HIS A 158 14.61 19.68 0.59
N LEU A 159 15.91 19.74 0.52
CA LEU A 159 16.77 20.18 1.61
C LEU A 159 17.55 21.42 1.19
N LYS A 160 17.72 22.35 2.12
CA LYS A 160 18.54 23.55 1.94
C LYS A 160 19.97 23.28 2.37
N LYS A 161 20.90 24.15 1.95
CA LYS A 161 22.28 24.15 2.39
C LYS A 161 22.38 24.02 3.93
N ASP A 162 23.41 23.34 4.38
CA ASP A 162 23.73 23.07 5.78
C ASP A 162 22.67 22.27 6.56
N THR A 163 21.61 21.76 5.88
CA THR A 163 20.66 20.85 6.51
C THR A 163 21.33 19.52 6.85
N ILE A 164 21.29 19.14 8.13
CA ILE A 164 21.78 17.85 8.61
C ILE A 164 20.74 16.78 8.26
N ILE A 165 21.18 15.70 7.61
CA ILE A 165 20.31 14.58 7.20
C ILE A 165 20.28 13.53 8.29
N PHE A 166 21.43 13.17 8.84
CA PHE A 166 21.57 12.35 10.05
C PHE A 166 22.93 12.63 10.74
N THR A 167 23.03 12.27 12.00
CA THR A 167 24.22 12.47 12.83
C THR A 167 24.92 11.15 13.13
N ASP A 168 26.23 11.22 13.42
CA ASP A 168 27.00 10.07 13.88
C ASP A 168 26.39 9.48 15.16
N GLY A 169 26.32 8.15 15.25
CA GLY A 169 25.71 7.42 16.35
C GLY A 169 24.17 7.32 16.30
N GLU A 170 23.51 7.97 15.37
CA GLU A 170 22.05 7.92 15.23
C GLU A 170 21.54 6.53 14.81
N ASN A 171 20.47 6.06 15.46
CA ASN A 171 19.85 4.75 15.18
C ASN A 171 18.81 4.84 14.05
N ASP A 172 19.20 5.36 12.88
CA ASP A 172 18.36 5.41 11.70
C ASP A 172 18.89 4.44 10.62
N GLN A 173 18.00 3.63 10.04
CA GLN A 173 18.35 2.59 9.08
C GLN A 173 17.68 2.84 7.71
N LYS A 174 17.56 4.11 7.32
CA LYS A 174 17.09 4.51 5.99
C LYS A 174 18.27 4.56 5.01
N LEU A 175 17.98 4.28 3.74
CA LEU A 175 18.88 4.51 2.64
C LEU A 175 18.47 5.82 1.94
N PHE A 176 19.43 6.59 1.50
CA PHE A 176 19.21 7.86 0.82
C PHE A 176 19.81 7.80 -0.58
N PHE A 177 19.10 8.38 -1.55
CA PHE A 177 19.55 8.50 -2.92
C PHE A 177 19.54 9.98 -3.34
N VAL A 178 20.66 10.48 -3.86
CA VAL A 178 20.80 11.88 -4.29
C VAL A 178 20.27 12.02 -5.71
N ILE A 179 19.22 12.82 -5.87
CA ILE A 179 18.69 13.16 -7.18
C ILE A 179 19.43 14.36 -7.75
N GLU A 180 19.61 15.41 -6.95
CA GLU A 180 20.30 16.65 -7.30
C GLU A 180 20.98 17.24 -6.08
N GLY A 181 22.05 17.99 -6.31
CA GLY A 181 22.85 18.60 -5.27
C GLY A 181 24.02 17.72 -4.81
N GLU A 182 24.68 18.16 -3.75
CA GLU A 182 25.85 17.53 -3.16
C GLU A 182 25.69 17.38 -1.65
N ILE A 183 26.04 16.20 -1.14
CA ILE A 183 25.95 15.84 0.27
C ILE A 183 27.34 15.56 0.81
N GLY A 184 27.72 16.22 1.90
CA GLY A 184 28.98 15.96 2.61
C GLY A 184 28.82 14.89 3.68
N VAL A 185 29.76 13.97 3.74
CA VAL A 185 29.90 13.00 4.83
C VAL A 185 31.01 13.50 5.75
N VAL A 186 30.69 13.70 7.02
CA VAL A 186 31.63 14.22 8.03
C VAL A 186 31.93 13.14 9.07
N LYS A 187 33.22 12.94 9.28
CA LYS A 187 33.71 12.09 10.37
C LYS A 187 34.82 12.82 11.12
N ASN A 188 34.75 12.85 12.44
CA ASN A 188 35.72 13.56 13.28
C ASN A 188 35.90 15.04 12.88
N GLY A 189 34.82 15.72 12.49
CA GLY A 189 34.82 17.14 12.10
C GLY A 189 35.39 17.45 10.72
N LYS A 190 35.78 16.45 9.93
CA LYS A 190 36.31 16.62 8.57
C LYS A 190 35.38 15.99 7.54
N VAL A 191 35.19 16.65 6.39
CA VAL A 191 34.49 16.06 5.24
C VAL A 191 35.38 14.96 4.64
N VAL A 192 34.92 13.73 4.73
CA VAL A 192 35.66 12.54 4.28
C VAL A 192 35.21 12.07 2.88
N GLU A 193 33.96 12.38 2.50
CA GLU A 193 33.38 11.99 1.22
C GLU A 193 32.34 13.03 0.79
N THR A 194 32.27 13.32 -0.52
CA THR A 194 31.19 14.10 -1.13
C THR A 194 30.39 13.21 -2.04
N ILE A 195 29.07 13.15 -1.80
CA ILE A 195 28.12 12.31 -2.53
C ILE A 195 27.35 13.20 -3.50
N THR A 196 27.39 12.82 -4.78
CA THR A 196 26.78 13.58 -5.87
C THR A 196 25.53 12.92 -6.42
N ALA A 197 24.83 13.61 -7.33
CA ALA A 197 23.64 13.11 -8.00
C ALA A 197 23.86 11.70 -8.62
N GLY A 198 22.90 10.81 -8.44
CA GLY A 198 22.96 9.42 -8.90
C GLY A 198 23.62 8.44 -7.92
N GLN A 199 24.11 8.93 -6.79
CA GLN A 199 24.72 8.09 -5.75
C GLN A 199 23.76 7.91 -4.57
N TYR A 200 24.01 6.85 -3.78
CA TYR A 200 23.29 6.60 -2.55
C TYR A 200 24.25 6.52 -1.36
N PHE A 201 23.69 6.76 -0.17
CA PHE A 201 24.42 6.78 1.10
C PHE A 201 23.57 6.29 2.26
N GLY A 202 24.22 6.01 3.38
CA GLY A 202 23.55 5.49 4.58
C GLY A 202 23.26 3.99 4.55
N GLU A 203 23.88 3.27 3.60
CA GLU A 203 23.74 1.85 3.39
C GLU A 203 24.28 0.99 4.54
N GLN A 204 25.35 1.42 5.22
CA GLN A 204 26.02 0.65 6.28
C GLN A 204 25.08 0.34 7.44
N SER A 205 24.34 1.33 7.92
CA SER A 205 23.38 1.14 9.00
C SER A 205 22.18 0.27 8.60
N LEU A 206 21.81 0.29 7.33
CA LEU A 206 20.73 -0.56 6.79
C LEU A 206 21.12 -2.05 6.79
N ILE A 207 22.35 -2.36 6.38
CA ILE A 207 22.84 -3.73 6.18
C ILE A 207 23.30 -4.33 7.52
N ASN A 208 24.20 -3.64 8.20
CA ASN A 208 24.88 -4.16 9.39
C ASN A 208 24.06 -3.98 10.68
N LYS A 209 22.93 -3.24 10.60
CA LYS A 209 22.11 -2.89 11.77
C LYS A 209 22.88 -2.15 12.87
N VAL A 210 23.87 -1.38 12.48
CA VAL A 210 24.69 -0.54 13.36
C VAL A 210 24.21 0.91 13.31
N PRO A 211 24.49 1.74 14.33
CA PRO A 211 24.29 3.18 14.27
C PRO A 211 25.02 3.82 13.08
N ARG A 212 24.66 5.03 12.72
CA ARG A 212 25.35 5.82 11.71
C ARG A 212 26.82 5.99 12.07
N ALA A 213 27.72 5.75 11.12
CA ALA A 213 29.17 5.81 11.31
C ALA A 213 29.78 7.19 10.99
N ALA A 214 28.94 8.16 10.59
CA ALA A 214 29.32 9.53 10.26
C ALA A 214 28.08 10.41 10.23
N SER A 215 28.27 11.73 10.29
CA SER A 215 27.24 12.72 10.05
C SER A 215 27.17 13.12 8.58
N THR A 216 25.99 13.52 8.10
CA THR A 216 25.82 13.98 6.70
C THR A 216 25.02 15.29 6.66
N PHE A 217 25.43 16.19 5.76
CA PHE A 217 24.77 17.47 5.56
C PHE A 217 24.79 17.90 4.09
N VAL A 218 23.96 18.86 3.72
CA VAL A 218 23.89 19.41 2.35
C VAL A 218 25.00 20.43 2.14
N ILE A 219 25.87 20.24 1.13
CA ILE A 219 26.95 21.17 0.75
C ILE A 219 26.44 22.22 -0.25
N SER A 220 25.70 21.77 -1.28
CA SER A 220 25.13 22.66 -2.30
C SER A 220 24.08 23.60 -1.73
N ASP A 221 23.68 24.64 -2.44
CA ASP A 221 22.66 25.58 -1.99
C ASP A 221 21.32 24.91 -1.69
N TRP A 222 21.04 23.80 -2.40
CA TRP A 222 19.91 22.91 -2.16
C TRP A 222 20.22 21.49 -2.66
N ALA A 223 19.49 20.53 -2.14
CA ALA A 223 19.55 19.14 -2.60
C ALA A 223 18.16 18.52 -2.67
N ARG A 224 17.98 17.61 -3.62
CA ARG A 224 16.83 16.72 -3.70
C ARG A 224 17.27 15.30 -3.46
N ILE A 225 16.70 14.67 -2.45
CA ILE A 225 17.02 13.30 -2.07
C ILE A 225 15.75 12.45 -2.03
N ILE A 226 15.90 11.15 -2.26
CA ILE A 226 14.88 10.16 -2.02
C ILE A 226 15.24 9.41 -0.75
N VAL A 227 14.29 9.30 0.15
CA VAL A 227 14.44 8.58 1.42
C VAL A 227 13.77 7.21 1.30
N LEU A 228 14.56 6.16 1.35
CA LEU A 228 14.11 4.78 1.24
C LEU A 228 14.07 4.14 2.62
N PRO A 229 12.86 3.88 3.17
CA PRO A 229 12.75 3.25 4.47
C PRO A 229 13.27 1.81 4.44
N LYS A 230 13.82 1.37 5.58
CA LYS A 230 14.40 0.02 5.76
C LYS A 230 13.49 -1.11 5.29
N LYS A 231 12.20 -1.01 5.56
CA LYS A 231 11.22 -2.08 5.29
C LYS A 231 11.08 -2.31 3.80
N GLU A 232 10.87 -1.25 3.04
CA GLU A 232 10.68 -1.27 1.59
C GLU A 232 11.96 -1.74 0.88
N MET A 233 13.11 -1.25 1.34
CA MET A 233 14.40 -1.68 0.80
C MET A 233 14.68 -3.16 1.06
N ARG A 234 14.42 -3.65 2.27
CA ARG A 234 14.60 -5.08 2.59
C ARG A 234 13.64 -5.97 1.79
N GLN A 235 12.44 -5.52 1.55
CA GLN A 235 11.47 -6.26 0.76
C GLN A 235 11.94 -6.34 -0.70
N LEU A 236 12.39 -5.21 -1.28
CA LEU A 236 12.95 -5.18 -2.62
C LEU A 236 14.14 -6.14 -2.79
N LEU A 237 15.09 -6.13 -1.85
CA LEU A 237 16.26 -7.01 -1.89
C LEU A 237 15.90 -8.50 -1.74
N LYS A 238 14.76 -8.82 -1.13
CA LYS A 238 14.26 -10.21 -1.03
C LYS A 238 13.52 -10.66 -2.28
N GLU A 239 12.79 -9.76 -2.93
CA GLU A 239 11.97 -10.07 -4.09
C GLU A 239 12.75 -10.07 -5.40
N ASP A 240 13.85 -9.31 -5.46
CA ASP A 240 14.64 -9.14 -6.68
C ASP A 240 16.14 -9.43 -6.45
N ASN A 241 16.54 -10.65 -6.78
CA ASN A 241 17.93 -11.09 -6.65
C ASN A 241 18.90 -10.28 -7.53
N HIS A 242 18.46 -9.77 -8.68
CA HIS A 242 19.31 -8.96 -9.55
C HIS A 242 19.67 -7.63 -8.89
N ILE A 243 18.68 -6.95 -8.32
CA ILE A 243 18.90 -5.70 -7.58
C ILE A 243 19.75 -5.95 -6.33
N ALA A 244 19.52 -7.07 -5.63
CA ALA A 244 20.33 -7.43 -4.46
C ALA A 244 21.81 -7.61 -4.85
N MET A 245 22.08 -8.31 -5.94
CA MET A 245 23.45 -8.50 -6.44
C MET A 245 24.09 -7.20 -6.92
N GLU A 246 23.37 -6.35 -7.66
CA GLU A 246 23.86 -5.05 -8.10
C GLU A 246 24.18 -4.14 -6.91
N PHE A 247 23.31 -4.13 -5.90
CA PHE A 247 23.53 -3.38 -4.67
C PHE A 247 24.78 -3.87 -3.94
N LEU A 248 24.97 -5.18 -3.77
CA LEU A 248 26.16 -5.77 -3.16
C LEU A 248 27.44 -5.48 -3.95
N GLN A 249 27.41 -5.55 -5.28
CA GLN A 249 28.56 -5.21 -6.11
C GLN A 249 28.99 -3.74 -5.98
N ARG A 250 28.02 -2.82 -5.91
CA ARG A 250 28.32 -1.40 -5.68
C ARG A 250 28.91 -1.16 -4.30
N MET A 251 28.41 -1.87 -3.29
CA MET A 251 28.97 -1.84 -1.93
C MET A 251 30.41 -2.36 -1.87
N ALA A 252 30.67 -3.50 -2.51
CA ALA A 252 32.02 -4.07 -2.57
C ALA A 252 33.01 -3.09 -3.24
N LYS A 253 32.61 -2.40 -4.31
CA LYS A 253 33.44 -1.36 -4.94
C LYS A 253 33.76 -0.19 -4.02
N LYS A 254 32.79 0.26 -3.19
CA LYS A 254 33.04 1.32 -2.20
C LYS A 254 34.05 0.89 -1.12
N LEU A 255 33.99 -0.37 -0.67
CA LEU A 255 34.91 -0.92 0.33
C LEU A 255 36.35 -1.07 -0.17
N HIS A 256 36.53 -1.23 -1.48
CA HIS A 256 37.88 -1.30 -2.11
C HIS A 256 38.44 0.06 -2.51
N ALA A 257 37.65 1.13 -2.42
CA ALA A 257 38.06 2.50 -2.78
C ALA A 257 38.46 3.35 -1.57
N VAL A 258 38.42 2.79 -0.37
CA VAL A 258 38.88 3.35 0.91
C VAL A 258 40.11 2.61 1.36
#